data_8daa6af44549ab59b5e92b67cd4fa510
#
_entry.id   8daa6af44549ab59b5e92b67cd4fa510
#
_cell.length_a   1.000
_cell.length_b   1.000
_cell.length_c   1.000
_cell.angle_alpha   90.00
_cell.angle_beta   90.00
_cell.angle_gamma   90.00
#
_symmetry.space_group_name_H-M   'P 1'
#
loop_
_entity.id
_entity.type
_entity.pdbx_description
1 polymer ?
#
loop_
_entity_poly.entity_id
_entity_poly.type
_entity_poly.pdbx_seq_one_letter_code
_entity_poly.pdbx_strand_id
1 'polypeptide(L)'
;ENAVRLQKDEYFIADLIGVKALDEQEQELGTLEDVIETGANDVYQIRLKDGRQLLLPAIKECVLDVDVEAGRMKIHILDGLLED
;
A
#
# COMPACT_ATOMS: atom_id res chain seq x y z
N GLU A 1 -15.51 -21.52 4.69
CA GLU A 1 -14.66 -20.93 5.11
C GLU A 1 -13.39 -21.47 5.08
N ASN A 2 -12.53 -20.83 4.87
CA ASN A 2 -11.38 -21.28 4.73
C ASN A 2 -10.58 -21.32 5.89
N ALA A 3 -9.90 -22.28 5.98
CA ALA A 3 -9.15 -22.49 7.11
C ALA A 3 -7.87 -21.75 7.17
N VAL A 4 -7.42 -21.29 6.06
CA VAL A 4 -6.15 -20.64 6.04
C VAL A 4 -6.31 -19.21 6.51
N ARG A 5 -5.50 -18.83 7.50
CA ARG A 5 -5.59 -17.52 8.02
C ARG A 5 -4.27 -16.86 7.87
N LEU A 6 -4.21 -15.73 7.17
CA LEU A 6 -2.96 -15.04 6.99
C LEU A 6 -2.56 -14.31 8.25
N GLN A 7 -1.26 -14.14 8.41
CA GLN A 7 -0.78 -13.35 9.51
C GLN A 7 -1.20 -11.91 9.29
N LYS A 8 -1.12 -11.13 10.35
CA LYS A 8 -1.59 -9.78 10.30
C LYS A 8 -0.90 -8.95 9.23
N ASP A 9 0.35 -9.22 8.98
CA ASP A 9 1.10 -8.47 7.98
C ASP A 9 1.38 -9.29 6.72
N GLU A 10 0.61 -10.35 6.49
CA GLU A 10 0.76 -11.15 5.29
C GLU A 10 -0.51 -11.08 4.49
N TYR A 11 -0.39 -10.67 3.24
CA TYR A 11 -1.55 -10.53 2.36
C TYR A 11 -1.20 -11.11 1.01
N PHE A 12 -2.19 -11.65 0.31
CA PHE A 12 -1.98 -12.03 -1.06
C PHE A 12 -1.89 -10.76 -1.90
N ILE A 13 -0.97 -10.72 -2.83
CA ILE A 13 -0.78 -9.55 -3.68
C ILE A 13 -2.06 -9.23 -4.43
N ALA A 14 -2.78 -10.26 -4.90
CA ALA A 14 -4.01 -10.02 -5.64
C ALA A 14 -5.06 -9.30 -4.80
N ASP A 15 -5.04 -9.51 -3.48
CA ASP A 15 -5.99 -8.83 -2.63
C ASP A 15 -5.60 -7.38 -2.38
N LEU A 16 -4.34 -7.05 -2.57
CA LEU A 16 -3.90 -5.69 -2.35
C LEU A 16 -4.09 -4.81 -3.57
N ILE A 17 -4.09 -5.40 -4.76
CA ILE A 17 -4.21 -4.61 -5.99
C ILE A 17 -5.59 -3.97 -6.04
N GLY A 18 -5.61 -2.66 -6.28
CA GLY A 18 -6.86 -1.92 -6.35
C GLY A 18 -7.28 -1.29 -5.03
N VAL A 19 -6.51 -1.54 -3.97
CA VAL A 19 -6.83 -0.96 -2.67
C VAL A 19 -6.52 0.53 -2.70
N LYS A 20 -7.35 1.32 -2.07
CA LYS A 20 -7.13 2.77 -2.01
C LYS A 20 -6.08 3.09 -0.97
N ALA A 21 -5.16 3.95 -1.32
CA ALA A 21 -4.12 4.41 -0.41
C ALA A 21 -4.54 5.73 0.21
N LEU A 22 -4.58 5.77 1.53
CA LEU A 22 -5.00 6.94 2.28
C LEU A 22 -3.82 7.45 3.09
N ASP A 23 -3.79 8.76 3.33
CA ASP A 23 -2.75 9.32 4.17
C ASP A 23 -3.14 9.18 5.65
N GLU A 24 -2.36 9.80 6.51
CA GLU A 24 -2.60 9.69 7.95
C GLU A 24 -3.90 10.35 8.37
N GLN A 25 -4.44 11.22 7.54
CA GLN A 25 -5.70 11.88 7.81
C GLN A 25 -6.84 11.21 7.06
N GLU A 26 -6.57 10.03 6.50
CA GLU A 26 -7.56 9.23 5.79
C GLU A 26 -8.07 9.89 4.51
N GLN A 27 -7.21 10.72 3.91
CA GLN A 27 -7.54 11.29 2.62
C GLN A 27 -6.99 10.40 1.53
N GLU A 28 -7.78 10.16 0.50
CA GLU A 28 -7.38 9.25 -0.56
C GLU A 28 -6.27 9.87 -1.40
N LEU A 29 -5.14 9.21 -1.44
CA LEU A 29 -4.00 9.66 -2.22
C LEU A 29 -3.98 9.03 -3.60
N GLY A 30 -4.37 7.78 -3.71
CA GLY A 30 -4.32 7.07 -4.97
C GLY A 30 -4.76 5.64 -4.80
N THR A 31 -4.34 4.79 -5.73
CA THR A 31 -4.74 3.38 -5.74
C THR A 31 -3.51 2.51 -5.92
N LEU A 32 -3.44 1.44 -5.16
CA LEU A 32 -2.33 0.50 -5.29
C LEU A 32 -2.47 -0.25 -6.61
N GLU A 33 -1.48 -0.10 -7.50
CA GLU A 33 -1.52 -0.74 -8.80
C GLU A 33 -0.79 -2.06 -8.82
N ASP A 34 0.28 -2.18 -8.06
CA ASP A 34 1.09 -3.37 -8.14
C ASP A 34 1.98 -3.44 -6.91
N VAL A 35 2.53 -4.61 -6.69
CA VAL A 35 3.49 -4.83 -5.61
C VAL A 35 4.74 -5.42 -6.26
N ILE A 36 5.86 -4.73 -6.11
CA ILE A 36 7.11 -5.15 -6.71
C ILE A 36 7.94 -5.84 -5.64
N GLU A 37 8.29 -7.08 -5.88
CA GLU A 37 9.08 -7.83 -4.93
C GLU A 37 10.54 -7.68 -5.28
N THR A 38 11.32 -7.16 -4.34
CA THR A 38 12.70 -6.85 -4.63
C THR A 38 13.69 -7.78 -3.95
N GLY A 39 13.23 -8.66 -3.12
CA GLY A 39 14.15 -9.52 -2.40
C GLY A 39 14.54 -8.99 -1.03
N ALA A 40 14.45 -7.69 -0.82
CA ALA A 40 14.70 -7.11 0.50
C ALA A 40 13.38 -6.70 1.12
N ASN A 41 12.73 -5.72 0.51
CA ASN A 41 11.40 -5.30 0.94
C ASN A 41 10.54 -5.19 -0.30
N ASP A 42 9.27 -5.45 -0.14
CA ASP A 42 8.36 -5.20 -1.25
C ASP A 42 8.20 -3.70 -1.43
N VAL A 43 7.87 -3.29 -2.64
CA VAL A 43 7.61 -1.90 -2.95
C VAL A 43 6.21 -1.81 -3.51
N TYR A 44 5.40 -0.95 -2.92
CA TYR A 44 4.03 -0.76 -3.38
C TYR A 44 4.02 0.33 -4.43
N GLN A 45 3.52 0.00 -5.61
CA GLN A 45 3.40 0.97 -6.68
C GLN A 45 2.00 1.54 -6.63
N ILE A 46 1.91 2.81 -6.28
CA ILE A 46 0.63 3.47 -6.07
C ILE A 46 0.47 4.55 -7.13
N ARG A 47 -0.68 4.54 -7.80
CA ARG A 47 -0.99 5.57 -8.78
C ARG A 47 -1.74 6.68 -8.08
N LEU A 48 -1.15 7.85 -8.04
CA LEU A 48 -1.76 9.00 -7.40
C LEU A 48 -2.85 9.59 -8.27
N LYS A 49 -3.71 10.37 -7.66
CA LYS A 49 -4.83 10.94 -8.39
C LYS A 49 -4.42 11.88 -9.51
N ASP A 50 -3.25 12.49 -9.37
CA ASP A 50 -2.77 13.40 -10.40
C ASP A 50 -2.00 12.67 -11.50
N GLY A 51 -1.96 11.35 -11.46
CA GLY A 51 -1.31 10.57 -12.51
C GLY A 51 0.12 10.17 -12.20
N ARG A 52 0.70 10.69 -11.13
CA ARG A 52 2.08 10.32 -10.78
C ARG A 52 2.10 8.96 -10.11
N GLN A 53 3.23 8.30 -10.17
CA GLN A 53 3.40 7.04 -9.49
C GLN A 53 4.23 7.23 -8.25
N LEU A 54 3.80 6.62 -7.16
CA LEU A 54 4.54 6.63 -5.91
C LEU A 54 5.02 5.22 -5.65
N LEU A 55 6.32 5.07 -5.42
CA LEU A 55 6.88 3.78 -5.03
C LEU A 55 7.14 3.85 -3.54
N LEU A 56 6.38 3.09 -2.79
CA LEU A 56 6.40 3.16 -1.34
C LEU A 56 6.96 1.86 -0.78
N PRO A 57 8.04 1.92 -0.01
CA PRO A 57 8.55 0.69 0.61
C PRO A 57 7.51 0.09 1.56
N ALA A 58 7.38 -1.22 1.51
CA ALA A 58 6.39 -1.89 2.35
C ALA A 58 6.98 -2.17 3.73
N ILE A 59 7.32 -1.10 4.44
CA ILE A 59 7.87 -1.20 5.77
C ILE A 59 6.90 -0.56 6.75
N LYS A 60 7.07 -0.88 8.02
CA LYS A 60 6.11 -0.42 9.01
C LYS A 60 6.01 1.09 9.09
N GLU A 61 7.10 1.77 8.79
CA GLU A 61 7.09 3.23 8.84
C GLU A 61 6.26 3.83 7.73
N CYS A 62 6.10 3.11 6.64
CA CYS A 62 5.36 3.63 5.50
C CYS A 62 3.96 3.04 5.41
N VAL A 63 3.79 1.79 5.79
CA VAL A 63 2.49 1.13 5.72
C VAL A 63 1.94 1.03 7.13
N LEU A 64 1.03 1.93 7.46
CA LEU A 64 0.52 2.03 8.82
C LEU A 64 -0.59 1.03 9.10
N ASP A 65 -1.43 0.78 8.11
CA ASP A 65 -2.54 -0.12 8.29
C ASP A 65 -3.03 -0.59 6.93
N VAL A 66 -3.50 -1.81 6.86
CA VAL A 66 -4.05 -2.37 5.62
C VAL A 66 -5.35 -3.05 5.94
N ASP A 67 -6.40 -2.69 5.24
CA ASP A 67 -7.71 -3.28 5.43
C ASP A 67 -8.20 -3.75 4.07
N VAL A 68 -7.87 -4.99 3.70
CA VAL A 68 -8.23 -5.49 2.39
C VAL A 68 -9.73 -5.68 2.25
N GLU A 69 -10.43 -5.95 3.34
CA GLU A 69 -11.87 -6.11 3.27
C GLU A 69 -12.56 -4.79 2.97
N ALA A 70 -12.04 -3.71 3.51
CA ALA A 70 -12.58 -2.39 3.23
C ALA A 70 -12.02 -1.83 1.93
N GLY A 71 -10.97 -2.43 1.40
CA GLY A 71 -10.38 -1.96 0.16
C GLY A 71 -9.56 -0.72 0.32
N ARG A 72 -8.88 -0.55 1.46
CA ARG A 72 -8.10 0.65 1.70
C ARG A 72 -6.92 0.34 2.59
N MET A 73 -5.92 1.19 2.51
CA MET A 73 -4.74 1.08 3.36
C MET A 73 -4.32 2.48 3.76
N LYS A 74 -3.73 2.59 4.93
CA LYS A 74 -3.24 3.86 5.43
C LYS A 74 -1.73 3.85 5.32
N ILE A 75 -1.18 4.89 4.72
CA ILE A 75 0.25 4.96 4.49
C ILE A 75 0.80 6.29 5.00
N HIS A 76 2.10 6.30 5.20
CA HIS A 76 2.83 7.51 5.55
C HIS A 76 3.90 7.70 4.48
N ILE A 77 3.95 8.89 3.90
CA ILE A 77 4.92 9.18 2.86
C ILE A 77 6.12 9.83 3.51
N LEU A 78 7.26 9.15 3.41
CA LEU A 78 8.48 9.68 3.96
C LEU A 78 8.94 10.88 3.15
N ASP A 79 9.71 11.75 3.80
CA ASP A 79 10.24 12.91 3.11
C ASP A 79 11.08 12.46 1.95
N GLY A 80 10.88 13.09 0.82
CA GLY A 80 11.65 12.77 -0.37
C GLY A 80 11.03 11.73 -1.28
N LEU A 81 10.00 11.01 -0.84
CA LEU A 81 9.37 10.03 -1.69
C LEU A 81 8.52 10.70 -2.78
N LEU A 82 7.93 11.83 -2.48
CA LEU A 82 7.14 12.56 -3.45
C LEU A 82 7.82 13.88 -3.72
N GLU A 83 8.89 13.81 -4.51
CA GLU A 83 9.55 15.03 -4.85
C GLU A 83 9.03 15.58 -6.12
N ASP A 84 8.91 16.84 -6.22
CA ASP A 84 8.44 17.46 -7.45
C ASP A 84 9.52 17.61 -8.47
#